data_fc6044d432adddbff001d398705a95d2
#
_entry.id   fc6044d432adddbff001d398705a95d2
#
_cell.length_a   1.000
_cell.length_b   1.000
_cell.length_c   1.000
_cell.angle_alpha   90.00
_cell.angle_beta   90.00
_cell.angle_gamma   90.00
#
_symmetry.space_group_name_H-M   'P 1'
#
loop_
_entity.id
_entity.type
_entity.pdbx_description
1 polymer ?
#
loop_
_entity_poly.entity_id
_entity_poly.type
_entity_poly.pdbx_seq_one_letter_code
_entity_poly.pdbx_strand_id
1 'polypeptide(L)'
;MDDEGWVRNLVRDRVRTSSARGAPDATEFHRESSRRFQKWRKERNAAQQRAWLVRGSSVLGVNIVPEWLTEGFVSLAARRPASLGEASLLQSLRPASEDYSHLKHQGSRQVEEIVAFLSKVKIGDLVLTTSDQHVYVGDITGDWSYVNSEGGRSNLRRQVAWRNPDAPVDYAELTSPLPARLQTGATVLDLTNELALIDALGMSTGEDDGLEDEEPELKRHEHLPEPSAGLGDKLFVDQHWLVEVRDLLDERKQLIFYGPPGTGKTWIAQKLAADLVGPEQVKLVQFHPAYTYEDFFEGYRPMAGATAGTIGFELRAGPFRQLVNRARQHQDQAFVLIIDEINRANLAKVFGELYFLLEYRDQAVDLLYSSDEEGFTLPKNLYVIGTMNTADRSIALLDAAMRRRFAFVELSPDQEPTRSLLGRWSNHYGLGSVAADLLAELNRRIDDPDFRIGPSYFMKRTGPDAFAPDRLERTWRTSILPLLQEHHYGQWDQVASRYQLGSLLKAIAPEGSPAPDEPDVPGDRSAEPTPPEVQPGAPSDSGADA
;
A
#
# COMPACT_ATOMS: atom_id res chain seq x y z
N MET A 1 9.54 30.74 21.00
CA MET A 1 8.13 30.40 21.29
C MET A 1 7.76 29.35 20.28
N ASP A 2 7.36 28.17 20.73
CA ASP A 2 6.91 27.11 19.86
C ASP A 2 5.58 27.48 19.20
N ASP A 3 5.28 26.88 18.04
CA ASP A 3 4.09 27.21 17.25
C ASP A 3 2.77 26.96 18.01
N GLU A 4 2.75 26.05 18.98
CA GLU A 4 1.59 25.83 19.87
C GLU A 4 1.35 26.98 20.85
N GLY A 5 2.41 27.60 21.32
CA GLY A 5 2.31 28.80 22.18
C GLY A 5 1.71 29.98 21.46
N TRP A 6 1.97 30.12 20.16
CA TRP A 6 1.42 31.19 19.33
C TRP A 6 -0.11 31.00 19.10
N VAL A 7 -0.55 29.79 18.75
CA VAL A 7 -1.98 29.47 18.53
C VAL A 7 -2.78 29.68 19.82
N ARG A 8 -2.26 29.29 20.99
CA ARG A 8 -2.90 29.54 22.30
C ARG A 8 -3.02 31.03 22.61
N ASN A 9 -2.02 31.83 22.23
CA ASN A 9 -2.05 33.28 22.43
C ASN A 9 -3.04 33.95 21.49
N LEU A 10 -3.15 33.50 20.23
CA LEU A 10 -4.13 34.00 19.26
C LEU A 10 -5.57 33.81 19.75
N VAL A 11 -5.88 32.64 20.33
CA VAL A 11 -7.19 32.34 20.93
C VAL A 11 -7.45 33.20 22.16
N ARG A 12 -6.44 33.41 23.03
CA ARG A 12 -6.54 34.23 24.23
C ARG A 12 -6.74 35.71 23.93
N ASP A 13 -6.09 36.24 22.91
CA ASP A 13 -6.22 37.63 22.49
C ASP A 13 -7.57 37.91 21.80
N ARG A 14 -8.13 36.91 21.09
CA ARG A 14 -9.48 37.01 20.49
C ARG A 14 -10.58 37.11 21.56
N VAL A 15 -10.45 36.35 22.65
CA VAL A 15 -11.37 36.45 23.79
C VAL A 15 -11.28 37.81 24.49
N ARG A 16 -10.11 38.45 24.52
CA ARG A 16 -9.91 39.79 25.08
C ARG A 16 -10.42 40.92 24.21
N THR A 17 -10.26 40.82 22.86
CA THR A 17 -10.69 41.86 21.91
C THR A 17 -12.19 41.86 21.64
N SER A 18 -12.88 40.72 21.75
CA SER A 18 -14.34 40.70 21.66
C SER A 18 -15.03 41.44 22.81
N SER A 19 -14.29 41.72 23.90
CA SER A 19 -14.77 42.47 25.07
C SER A 19 -14.53 43.99 24.95
N ALA A 20 -13.78 44.46 23.96
CA ALA A 20 -13.44 45.86 23.75
C ALA A 20 -14.16 46.40 22.51
N ARG A 21 -15.36 46.96 22.68
CA ARG A 21 -16.06 47.73 21.67
C ARG A 21 -15.30 49.05 21.42
N GLY A 22 -14.67 49.14 20.21
CA GLY A 22 -14.22 50.44 19.70
C GLY A 22 -12.78 50.57 19.24
N ALA A 23 -12.18 49.58 18.49
CA ALA A 23 -10.91 49.76 17.83
C ALA A 23 -11.07 49.62 16.30
N PRO A 24 -10.60 50.59 15.48
CA PRO A 24 -10.71 50.57 14.00
C PRO A 24 -9.85 49.51 13.29
N ASP A 25 -8.93 48.83 13.95
CA ASP A 25 -7.94 47.90 13.35
C ASP A 25 -8.30 46.40 13.49
N ALA A 26 -9.48 46.06 13.95
CA ALA A 26 -9.90 44.66 14.15
C ALA A 26 -9.92 43.85 12.84
N THR A 27 -10.21 44.51 11.72
CA THR A 27 -10.36 43.86 10.39
C THR A 27 -8.99 43.41 9.83
N GLU A 28 -7.97 44.24 9.96
CA GLU A 28 -6.61 43.94 9.46
C GLU A 28 -5.93 42.87 10.30
N PHE A 29 -6.10 42.91 11.62
CA PHE A 29 -5.62 41.90 12.54
C PHE A 29 -6.32 40.54 12.26
N HIS A 30 -7.59 40.53 11.92
CA HIS A 30 -8.31 39.31 11.54
C HIS A 30 -7.81 38.73 10.21
N ARG A 31 -7.54 39.59 9.22
CA ARG A 31 -6.97 39.17 7.90
C ARG A 31 -5.57 38.55 8.08
N GLU A 32 -4.70 39.20 8.84
CA GLU A 32 -3.33 38.71 9.05
C GLU A 32 -3.32 37.43 9.90
N SER A 33 -4.15 37.34 10.92
CA SER A 33 -4.31 36.15 11.75
C SER A 33 -4.85 34.96 10.96
N SER A 34 -5.79 35.19 10.04
CA SER A 34 -6.31 34.15 9.15
C SER A 34 -5.27 33.70 8.14
N ARG A 35 -4.49 34.63 7.55
CA ARG A 35 -3.39 34.32 6.62
C ARG A 35 -2.28 33.49 7.29
N ARG A 36 -1.88 33.84 8.51
CA ARG A 36 -0.86 33.11 9.28
C ARG A 36 -1.36 31.73 9.72
N PHE A 37 -2.63 31.61 10.08
CA PHE A 37 -3.24 30.31 10.42
C PHE A 37 -3.33 29.41 9.17
N GLN A 38 -3.71 29.95 8.03
CA GLN A 38 -3.73 29.22 6.76
C GLN A 38 -2.33 28.78 6.32
N LYS A 39 -1.31 29.64 6.49
CA LYS A 39 0.08 29.29 6.20
C LYS A 39 0.59 28.18 7.12
N TRP A 40 0.36 28.28 8.42
CA TRP A 40 0.68 27.25 9.40
C TRP A 40 -0.04 25.92 9.08
N ARG A 41 -1.29 25.99 8.65
CA ARG A 41 -2.11 24.85 8.24
C ARG A 41 -1.52 24.14 7.01
N LYS A 42 -1.09 24.91 5.99
CA LYS A 42 -0.42 24.34 4.79
C LYS A 42 0.90 23.66 5.13
N GLU A 43 1.63 24.18 6.10
CA GLU A 43 2.95 23.66 6.45
C GLU A 43 2.90 22.43 7.38
N ARG A 44 1.83 22.26 8.16
CA ARG A 44 1.84 21.25 9.22
C ARG A 44 1.07 19.95 8.95
N ASN A 45 0.06 19.86 8.10
CA ASN A 45 -0.69 18.59 7.97
C ASN A 45 -1.69 18.51 6.82
N ALA A 46 -1.29 18.44 5.60
CA ALA A 46 -2.16 17.91 4.53
C ALA A 46 -2.52 16.42 4.78
N ALA A 47 -1.71 15.68 5.53
CA ALA A 47 -1.85 14.24 5.73
C ALA A 47 -2.80 13.81 6.87
N GLN A 48 -3.30 14.73 7.72
CA GLN A 48 -4.14 14.39 8.88
C GLN A 48 -5.41 15.24 9.05
N GLN A 49 -5.67 16.23 8.20
CA GLN A 49 -6.86 17.06 8.28
C GLN A 49 -8.09 16.28 7.83
N ARG A 50 -9.21 16.43 8.56
CA ARG A 50 -10.50 15.81 8.26
C ARG A 50 -11.55 16.87 7.99
N ALA A 51 -12.66 16.46 7.38
CA ALA A 51 -13.84 17.28 7.23
C ALA A 51 -15.06 16.60 7.86
N TRP A 52 -15.92 17.39 8.50
CA TRP A 52 -17.05 16.90 9.27
C TRP A 52 -18.32 17.68 8.95
N LEU A 53 -19.43 16.98 8.71
CA LEU A 53 -20.74 17.58 8.78
C LEU A 53 -21.17 17.65 10.24
N VAL A 54 -21.65 18.80 10.70
CA VAL A 54 -22.35 18.95 11.98
C VAL A 54 -23.65 19.71 11.72
N ARG A 55 -24.80 19.10 12.04
CA ARG A 55 -26.11 19.68 11.77
C ARG A 55 -26.67 20.44 12.96
N GLY A 56 -27.07 21.68 12.71
CA GLY A 56 -27.73 22.56 13.69
C GLY A 56 -29.10 23.07 13.23
N SER A 57 -29.53 22.76 12.00
CA SER A 57 -30.75 23.29 11.41
C SER A 57 -32.06 22.78 12.04
N SER A 58 -32.01 21.70 12.82
CA SER A 58 -33.20 21.17 13.53
C SER A 58 -32.82 20.45 14.82
N VAL A 59 -32.30 21.18 15.79
CA VAL A 59 -31.97 20.62 17.11
C VAL A 59 -33.16 20.79 18.03
N LEU A 60 -33.81 19.68 18.40
CA LEU A 60 -35.06 19.68 19.19
C LEU A 60 -36.15 20.61 18.59
N GLY A 61 -36.22 20.65 17.25
CA GLY A 61 -37.18 21.45 16.50
C GLY A 61 -36.80 22.93 16.31
N VAL A 62 -35.59 23.34 16.70
CA VAL A 62 -35.09 24.71 16.56
C VAL A 62 -33.82 24.74 15.70
N ASN A 63 -33.75 25.70 14.77
CA ASN A 63 -32.54 25.98 14.02
C ASN A 63 -31.58 26.82 14.86
N ILE A 64 -30.42 26.26 15.23
CA ILE A 64 -29.40 26.93 16.05
C ILE A 64 -28.15 27.34 15.23
N VAL A 65 -28.16 27.16 13.93
CA VAL A 65 -27.05 27.56 13.05
C VAL A 65 -26.77 29.06 13.10
N PRO A 66 -27.78 29.96 13.13
CA PRO A 66 -27.52 31.40 13.29
C PRO A 66 -26.73 31.77 14.57
N GLU A 67 -27.00 31.08 15.68
CA GLU A 67 -26.23 31.23 16.93
C GLU A 67 -24.78 30.79 16.72
N TRP A 68 -24.56 29.65 16.01
CA TRP A 68 -23.24 29.13 15.70
C TRP A 68 -22.40 30.09 14.87
N LEU A 69 -23.00 30.68 13.85
CA LEU A 69 -22.31 31.64 12.96
C LEU A 69 -21.92 32.91 13.71
N THR A 70 -22.80 33.40 14.60
CA THR A 70 -22.57 34.63 15.36
C THR A 70 -21.56 34.44 16.49
N GLU A 71 -21.62 33.35 17.22
CA GLU A 71 -20.77 33.09 18.40
C GLU A 71 -19.51 32.29 18.06
N GLY A 72 -19.35 31.77 16.84
CA GLY A 72 -18.16 31.06 16.37
C GLY A 72 -17.98 29.69 16.99
N PHE A 73 -19.01 28.86 16.99
CA PHE A 73 -18.92 27.48 17.46
C PHE A 73 -19.84 26.55 16.66
N VAL A 74 -19.67 25.24 16.86
CA VAL A 74 -20.64 24.18 16.55
C VAL A 74 -20.97 23.39 17.80
N SER A 75 -22.18 22.79 17.85
CA SER A 75 -22.59 22.10 19.06
C SER A 75 -23.45 20.88 18.81
N LEU A 76 -23.53 20.02 19.81
CA LEU A 76 -24.49 18.92 19.89
C LEU A 76 -25.36 19.08 21.14
N ALA A 77 -26.65 18.68 21.01
CA ALA A 77 -27.53 18.50 22.13
C ALA A 77 -27.09 17.25 22.92
N ALA A 78 -26.63 17.42 24.13
CA ALA A 78 -26.30 16.32 25.01
C ALA A 78 -26.99 16.52 26.36
N ARG A 79 -27.86 15.58 26.75
CA ARG A 79 -28.44 15.56 28.08
C ARG A 79 -27.47 14.90 29.04
N ARG A 80 -27.16 15.60 30.11
CA ARG A 80 -26.40 15.07 31.24
C ARG A 80 -27.22 13.97 31.93
N PRO A 81 -26.66 12.77 32.17
CA PRO A 81 -27.28 11.81 33.07
C PRO A 81 -27.44 12.45 34.46
N ALA A 82 -28.64 12.44 34.99
CA ALA A 82 -28.97 13.08 36.31
C ALA A 82 -28.14 12.51 37.48
N SER A 83 -27.45 11.39 37.30
CA SER A 83 -26.67 10.68 38.32
C SER A 83 -25.19 11.05 38.41
N LEU A 84 -24.64 11.82 37.48
CA LEU A 84 -23.21 12.15 37.44
C LEU A 84 -23.00 13.66 37.67
N GLY A 85 -22.23 14.01 38.70
CA GLY A 85 -21.80 15.38 38.94
C GLY A 85 -20.93 15.92 37.79
N GLU A 86 -20.85 17.28 37.65
CA GLU A 86 -20.15 17.93 36.54
C GLU A 86 -18.68 17.49 36.38
N ALA A 87 -17.99 17.38 37.52
CA ALA A 87 -16.61 16.87 37.58
C ALA A 87 -16.51 15.39 37.19
N SER A 88 -17.52 14.57 37.44
CA SER A 88 -17.52 13.14 37.13
C SER A 88 -17.80 12.87 35.66
N LEU A 89 -18.65 13.68 35.00
CA LEU A 89 -18.85 13.58 33.55
C LEU A 89 -17.57 13.97 32.78
N LEU A 90 -16.93 15.07 33.17
CA LEU A 90 -15.68 15.53 32.62
C LEU A 90 -14.49 14.58 32.91
N GLN A 91 -14.49 13.95 34.10
CA GLN A 91 -13.49 12.93 34.44
C GLN A 91 -13.73 11.60 33.75
N SER A 92 -14.97 11.19 33.52
CA SER A 92 -15.31 10.01 32.77
C SER A 92 -15.13 10.19 31.23
N LEU A 93 -15.20 11.44 30.74
CA LEU A 93 -14.99 11.83 29.37
C LEU A 93 -13.56 12.36 29.08
N ARG A 94 -12.70 12.48 30.11
CA ARG A 94 -11.25 12.69 29.98
C ARG A 94 -10.52 11.36 30.21
N PRO A 95 -10.65 10.38 29.39
CA PRO A 95 -9.99 9.11 29.65
C PRO A 95 -8.51 9.24 29.46
N ALA A 96 -7.82 8.54 30.30
CA ALA A 96 -6.44 8.15 30.06
C ALA A 96 -6.29 7.25 28.81
N SER A 97 -7.36 6.90 28.15
CA SER A 97 -7.37 6.16 26.88
C SER A 97 -8.38 6.81 25.92
N GLU A 98 -8.04 6.89 24.66
CA GLU A 98 -8.91 7.36 23.57
C GLU A 98 -10.08 6.40 23.30
N ASP A 99 -10.33 5.44 24.18
CA ASP A 99 -11.32 4.38 24.03
C ASP A 99 -12.65 4.72 24.67
N TYR A 100 -13.54 5.31 23.87
CA TYR A 100 -14.95 5.52 24.20
C TYR A 100 -15.81 4.29 23.87
N SER A 101 -15.23 3.12 23.77
CA SER A 101 -15.92 1.86 23.42
C SER A 101 -17.08 1.54 24.36
N HIS A 102 -17.00 1.97 25.65
CA HIS A 102 -18.08 1.79 26.61
C HIS A 102 -19.37 2.52 26.23
N LEU A 103 -19.32 3.60 25.44
CA LEU A 103 -20.49 4.33 24.95
C LEU A 103 -21.13 3.63 23.74
N LYS A 104 -20.39 2.87 22.95
CA LYS A 104 -20.91 2.11 21.81
C LYS A 104 -21.88 1.00 22.22
N HIS A 105 -21.78 0.50 23.45
CA HIS A 105 -22.62 -0.59 23.94
C HIS A 105 -24.08 -0.19 24.20
N GLN A 106 -24.42 1.09 24.15
CA GLN A 106 -25.80 1.56 24.30
C GLN A 106 -26.57 1.63 22.98
N GLY A 107 -25.99 1.23 21.88
CA GLY A 107 -26.68 0.84 20.63
C GLY A 107 -27.47 1.91 19.89
N SER A 108 -27.21 3.23 20.13
CA SER A 108 -27.87 4.28 19.37
C SER A 108 -26.86 5.05 18.51
N ARG A 109 -27.23 5.32 17.26
CA ARG A 109 -26.51 6.18 16.31
C ARG A 109 -26.09 7.51 16.95
N GLN A 110 -26.92 8.08 17.83
CA GLN A 110 -26.64 9.32 18.55
C GLN A 110 -25.40 9.22 19.45
N VAL A 111 -25.16 8.06 20.08
CA VAL A 111 -23.97 7.84 20.91
C VAL A 111 -22.72 7.81 20.05
N GLU A 112 -22.75 7.19 18.87
CA GLU A 112 -21.62 7.17 17.93
C GLU A 112 -21.30 8.55 17.40
N GLU A 113 -22.31 9.36 17.09
CA GLU A 113 -22.16 10.75 16.68
C GLU A 113 -21.53 11.63 17.78
N ILE A 114 -21.96 11.47 19.03
CA ILE A 114 -21.34 12.15 20.19
C ILE A 114 -19.89 11.70 20.36
N VAL A 115 -19.61 10.40 20.29
CA VAL A 115 -18.23 9.87 20.36
C VAL A 115 -17.37 10.43 19.25
N ALA A 116 -17.88 10.51 18.03
CA ALA A 116 -17.16 11.09 16.89
C ALA A 116 -16.84 12.57 17.14
N PHE A 117 -17.82 13.35 17.60
CA PHE A 117 -17.66 14.76 17.91
C PHE A 117 -16.63 15.02 19.00
N LEU A 118 -16.58 14.17 20.05
CA LEU A 118 -15.67 14.33 21.19
C LEU A 118 -14.25 13.84 20.88
N SER A 119 -14.11 12.69 20.20
CA SER A 119 -12.81 11.99 20.08
C SER A 119 -12.16 12.09 18.70
N LYS A 120 -12.96 12.15 17.62
CA LYS A 120 -12.43 12.12 16.26
C LYS A 120 -12.24 13.50 15.64
N VAL A 121 -13.14 14.45 15.94
CA VAL A 121 -13.01 15.85 15.49
C VAL A 121 -11.83 16.50 16.22
N LYS A 122 -10.90 17.10 15.49
CA LYS A 122 -9.67 17.71 16.03
C LYS A 122 -9.55 19.17 15.64
N ILE A 123 -8.72 19.92 16.38
CA ILE A 123 -8.35 21.29 16.00
C ILE A 123 -7.62 21.25 14.66
N GLY A 124 -8.06 22.09 13.73
CA GLY A 124 -7.57 22.14 12.34
C GLY A 124 -8.43 21.37 11.34
N ASP A 125 -9.40 20.55 11.79
CA ASP A 125 -10.38 19.93 10.91
C ASP A 125 -11.34 20.97 10.33
N LEU A 126 -11.89 20.66 9.13
CA LEU A 126 -12.99 21.44 8.56
C LEU A 126 -14.32 20.98 9.13
N VAL A 127 -15.22 21.91 9.32
CA VAL A 127 -16.61 21.64 9.61
C VAL A 127 -17.51 22.31 8.59
N LEU A 128 -18.51 21.54 8.14
CA LEU A 128 -19.56 22.01 7.25
C LEU A 128 -20.90 21.91 8.00
N THR A 129 -21.76 22.93 7.84
CA THR A 129 -23.15 22.89 8.29
C THR A 129 -24.08 23.44 7.21
N THR A 130 -25.34 23.06 7.28
CA THR A 130 -26.38 23.52 6.34
C THR A 130 -27.54 24.16 7.07
N SER A 131 -28.04 25.29 6.56
CA SER A 131 -29.24 25.97 7.06
C SER A 131 -29.90 26.74 5.92
N ASP A 132 -31.22 26.65 5.79
CA ASP A 132 -32.04 27.45 4.88
C ASP A 132 -31.52 27.44 3.42
N GLN A 133 -31.20 26.26 2.90
CA GLN A 133 -30.63 26.03 1.57
C GLN A 133 -29.20 26.58 1.36
N HIS A 134 -28.52 26.98 2.44
CA HIS A 134 -27.16 27.47 2.39
C HIS A 134 -26.19 26.55 3.11
N VAL A 135 -24.94 26.59 2.68
CA VAL A 135 -23.83 25.79 3.20
C VAL A 135 -22.79 26.73 3.79
N TYR A 136 -22.39 26.42 5.01
CA TYR A 136 -21.38 27.16 5.76
C TYR A 136 -20.20 26.26 6.04
N VAL A 137 -18.99 26.78 5.86
CA VAL A 137 -17.72 26.07 6.10
C VAL A 137 -16.90 26.83 7.12
N GLY A 138 -16.25 26.12 8.03
CA GLY A 138 -15.38 26.71 9.04
C GLY A 138 -14.27 25.78 9.47
N ASP A 139 -13.28 26.34 10.15
CA ASP A 139 -12.16 25.61 10.75
C ASP A 139 -12.42 25.37 12.24
N ILE A 140 -12.23 24.15 12.72
CA ILE A 140 -12.24 23.84 14.15
C ILE A 140 -11.03 24.48 14.82
N THR A 141 -11.22 25.43 15.71
CA THR A 141 -10.15 26.20 16.38
C THR A 141 -9.96 25.85 17.84
N GLY A 142 -10.90 25.08 18.43
CA GLY A 142 -10.84 24.73 19.84
C GLY A 142 -11.25 23.29 20.15
N ASP A 143 -10.82 22.83 21.31
CA ASP A 143 -11.29 21.55 21.84
C ASP A 143 -12.74 21.66 22.32
N TRP A 144 -13.39 20.50 22.56
CA TRP A 144 -14.76 20.50 23.04
C TRP A 144 -14.88 21.01 24.47
N SER A 145 -16.02 21.62 24.76
CA SER A 145 -16.40 22.08 26.12
C SER A 145 -17.87 21.75 26.37
N TYR A 146 -18.22 21.62 27.64
CA TYR A 146 -19.61 21.46 28.05
C TYR A 146 -20.13 22.78 28.68
N VAL A 147 -21.25 23.27 28.16
CA VAL A 147 -21.88 24.49 28.59
C VAL A 147 -23.35 24.20 28.90
N ASN A 148 -23.90 24.76 29.98
CA ASN A 148 -25.33 24.67 30.21
C ASN A 148 -26.06 25.66 29.28
N SER A 149 -26.65 25.14 28.19
CA SER A 149 -27.43 25.92 27.25
C SER A 149 -28.93 25.86 27.54
N GLU A 150 -29.67 26.88 27.14
CA GLU A 150 -31.12 26.93 27.28
C GLU A 150 -31.77 25.74 26.56
N GLY A 151 -32.59 24.98 27.31
CA GLY A 151 -33.22 23.75 26.79
C GLY A 151 -32.27 22.60 26.44
N GLY A 152 -30.98 22.69 26.76
CA GLY A 152 -29.98 21.63 26.50
C GLY A 152 -29.63 21.42 25.04
N ARG A 153 -29.91 22.39 24.17
CA ARG A 153 -29.78 22.26 22.69
C ARG A 153 -28.36 22.36 22.19
N SER A 154 -27.48 23.03 22.96
CA SER A 154 -26.15 23.44 22.53
C SER A 154 -25.12 23.19 23.65
N ASN A 155 -25.19 22.01 24.29
CA ASN A 155 -24.41 21.76 25.51
C ASN A 155 -22.95 21.35 25.23
N LEU A 156 -22.70 20.52 24.19
CA LEU A 156 -21.36 20.18 23.80
C LEU A 156 -20.94 21.11 22.67
N ARG A 157 -19.95 21.96 22.91
CA ARG A 157 -19.49 22.99 21.94
C ARG A 157 -18.05 22.78 21.54
N ARG A 158 -17.74 23.09 20.26
CA ARG A 158 -16.37 23.28 19.73
C ARG A 158 -16.28 24.64 19.07
N GLN A 159 -15.18 25.34 19.31
CA GLN A 159 -14.92 26.64 18.69
C GLN A 159 -14.64 26.45 17.19
N VAL A 160 -15.21 27.33 16.38
CA VAL A 160 -15.11 27.35 14.91
C VAL A 160 -14.80 28.77 14.43
N ALA A 161 -13.87 28.87 13.50
CA ALA A 161 -13.70 30.07 12.67
C ALA A 161 -14.44 29.85 11.37
N TRP A 162 -15.63 30.43 11.25
CA TRP A 162 -16.42 30.35 10.01
C TRP A 162 -15.74 31.15 8.91
N ARG A 163 -15.69 30.57 7.69
CA ARG A 163 -15.02 31.17 6.53
C ARG A 163 -15.97 32.02 5.68
N ASN A 164 -17.22 31.60 5.56
CA ASN A 164 -18.24 32.21 4.71
C ASN A 164 -19.54 32.51 5.46
N PRO A 165 -19.50 33.11 6.69
CA PRO A 165 -20.71 33.37 7.47
C PRO A 165 -21.65 34.39 6.83
N ASP A 166 -21.08 35.39 6.10
CA ASP A 166 -21.82 36.49 5.49
C ASP A 166 -22.12 36.25 3.99
N ALA A 167 -21.45 35.25 3.38
CA ALA A 167 -21.62 34.89 1.96
C ALA A 167 -21.63 33.36 1.84
N PRO A 168 -22.70 32.70 2.31
CA PRO A 168 -22.82 31.25 2.22
C PRO A 168 -22.99 30.76 0.78
N VAL A 169 -22.59 29.53 0.52
CA VAL A 169 -22.79 28.88 -0.79
C VAL A 169 -24.21 28.36 -0.87
N ASP A 170 -24.90 28.55 -2.01
CA ASP A 170 -26.22 27.95 -2.23
C ASP A 170 -26.08 26.43 -2.33
N TYR A 171 -27.01 25.69 -1.70
CA TYR A 171 -27.03 24.22 -1.77
C TYR A 171 -27.15 23.71 -3.22
N ALA A 172 -27.80 24.47 -4.11
CA ALA A 172 -27.95 24.12 -5.51
C ALA A 172 -26.63 24.21 -6.32
N GLU A 173 -25.63 24.93 -5.81
CA GLU A 173 -24.32 25.11 -6.45
C GLU A 173 -23.34 23.99 -6.04
N LEU A 174 -23.72 23.10 -5.13
CA LEU A 174 -22.88 22.00 -4.71
C LEU A 174 -22.68 20.98 -5.84
N THR A 175 -21.44 20.60 -6.02
CA THR A 175 -21.07 19.55 -6.97
C THR A 175 -21.10 18.16 -6.33
N SER A 176 -21.39 17.13 -7.15
CA SER A 176 -21.32 15.72 -6.70
C SER A 176 -19.92 15.41 -6.15
N PRO A 177 -19.82 14.64 -5.02
CA PRO A 177 -20.87 13.89 -4.33
C PRO A 177 -21.52 14.61 -3.13
N LEU A 178 -21.20 15.86 -2.85
CA LEU A 178 -21.65 16.57 -1.64
C LEU A 178 -23.19 16.59 -1.45
N PRO A 179 -24.04 16.87 -2.48
CA PRO A 179 -25.48 16.89 -2.28
C PRO A 179 -26.03 15.56 -1.73
N ALA A 180 -25.59 14.43 -2.28
CA ALA A 180 -26.01 13.11 -1.83
C ALA A 180 -25.54 12.81 -0.39
N ARG A 181 -24.30 13.16 -0.06
CA ARG A 181 -23.73 13.00 1.28
C ARG A 181 -24.44 13.85 2.33
N LEU A 182 -24.91 15.03 1.94
CA LEU A 182 -25.62 15.93 2.83
C LEU A 182 -27.10 15.57 3.02
N GLN A 183 -27.68 14.69 2.22
CA GLN A 183 -29.09 14.25 2.38
C GLN A 183 -29.26 13.21 3.50
N THR A 184 -28.19 12.68 4.09
CA THR A 184 -28.27 11.70 5.16
C THR A 184 -28.90 12.28 6.43
N GLY A 185 -29.60 11.47 7.21
CA GLY A 185 -30.16 11.86 8.51
C GLY A 185 -29.13 11.90 9.67
N ALA A 186 -27.82 11.98 9.39
CA ALA A 186 -26.78 12.03 10.41
C ALA A 186 -26.61 13.44 10.97
N THR A 187 -26.42 13.57 12.29
CA THR A 187 -26.09 14.85 12.93
C THR A 187 -24.60 15.15 12.83
N VAL A 188 -23.74 14.11 12.95
CA VAL A 188 -22.29 14.20 12.75
C VAL A 188 -21.90 13.14 11.73
N LEU A 189 -21.25 13.56 10.63
CA LEU A 189 -20.82 12.68 9.57
C LEU A 189 -19.39 13.02 9.15
N ASP A 190 -18.58 11.99 8.92
CA ASP A 190 -17.23 12.14 8.37
C ASP A 190 -17.34 12.41 6.85
N LEU A 191 -16.85 13.58 6.43
CA LEU A 191 -16.77 14.05 5.05
C LEU A 191 -15.31 14.21 4.59
N THR A 192 -14.40 13.47 5.18
CA THR A 192 -12.96 13.59 4.88
C THR A 192 -12.65 13.25 3.43
N ASN A 193 -13.42 12.37 2.81
CA ASN A 193 -13.27 12.06 1.38
C ASN A 193 -13.60 13.27 0.48
N GLU A 194 -14.43 14.18 0.95
CA GLU A 194 -14.87 15.40 0.26
C GLU A 194 -14.09 16.65 0.73
N LEU A 195 -13.00 16.46 1.49
CA LEU A 195 -12.23 17.54 2.13
C LEU A 195 -11.85 18.65 1.13
N ALA A 196 -11.34 18.28 -0.04
CA ALA A 196 -10.91 19.24 -1.05
C ALA A 196 -12.07 20.10 -1.60
N LEU A 197 -13.24 19.47 -1.82
CA LEU A 197 -14.45 20.18 -2.26
C LEU A 197 -14.95 21.14 -1.19
N ILE A 198 -14.93 20.70 0.09
CA ILE A 198 -15.37 21.52 1.23
C ILE A 198 -14.40 22.68 1.46
N ASP A 199 -13.11 22.47 1.30
CA ASP A 199 -12.09 23.52 1.42
C ASP A 199 -12.28 24.61 0.35
N ALA A 200 -12.56 24.20 -0.90
CA ALA A 200 -12.85 25.12 -2.00
C ALA A 200 -14.12 25.97 -1.76
N LEU A 201 -15.20 25.37 -1.21
CA LEU A 201 -16.42 26.11 -0.87
C LEU A 201 -16.18 27.20 0.18
N GLY A 202 -15.22 27.00 1.08
CA GLY A 202 -14.85 28.00 2.08
C GLY A 202 -13.99 29.15 1.55
N MET A 203 -13.49 29.07 0.31
CA MET A 203 -12.64 30.11 -0.31
C MET A 203 -13.41 31.04 -1.27
N SER A 204 -14.67 30.77 -1.59
CA SER A 204 -15.41 31.38 -2.71
C SER A 204 -15.99 32.76 -2.46
N THR A 205 -15.56 33.54 -1.45
CA THR A 205 -16.05 34.91 -1.28
C THR A 205 -14.99 35.84 -0.71
N GLY A 206 -14.26 36.48 -1.58
CA GLY A 206 -13.40 37.64 -1.28
C GLY A 206 -13.00 38.32 -2.57
N GLU A 207 -13.60 39.49 -2.81
CA GLU A 207 -13.34 40.49 -3.83
C GLU A 207 -12.15 40.26 -4.78
N ASP A 208 -12.50 40.24 -6.05
CA ASP A 208 -11.68 40.31 -7.26
C ASP A 208 -10.70 41.49 -7.19
N ASP A 209 -9.55 41.34 -6.59
CA ASP A 209 -8.39 42.17 -6.84
C ASP A 209 -7.57 41.46 -7.92
N GLY A 210 -7.71 41.95 -9.15
CA GLY A 210 -7.15 41.46 -10.41
C GLY A 210 -5.66 41.09 -10.39
N LEU A 211 -5.37 40.00 -9.75
CA LEU A 211 -4.23 39.17 -10.02
C LEU A 211 -4.81 37.87 -10.58
N GLU A 212 -4.51 37.58 -11.81
CA GLU A 212 -4.71 36.28 -12.42
C GLU A 212 -3.96 35.25 -11.55
N ASP A 213 -4.56 34.86 -10.42
CA ASP A 213 -4.21 33.63 -9.74
C ASP A 213 -4.80 32.51 -10.60
N GLU A 214 -3.95 31.87 -11.39
CA GLU A 214 -4.25 30.57 -11.93
C GLU A 214 -4.87 29.77 -10.77
N GLU A 215 -6.15 29.35 -10.92
CA GLU A 215 -6.80 28.39 -10.03
C GLU A 215 -5.76 27.28 -9.83
N PRO A 216 -5.43 26.87 -8.59
CA PRO A 216 -4.58 25.71 -8.42
C PRO A 216 -5.36 24.53 -9.00
N GLU A 217 -5.12 24.21 -10.26
CA GLU A 217 -5.52 22.94 -10.82
C GLU A 217 -5.16 21.91 -9.76
N LEU A 218 -6.16 21.21 -9.21
CA LEU A 218 -5.94 20.02 -8.40
C LEU A 218 -5.01 19.16 -9.23
N LYS A 219 -3.71 19.21 -8.93
CA LYS A 219 -2.71 18.43 -9.64
C LYS A 219 -3.08 16.97 -9.47
N ARG A 220 -3.87 16.47 -10.41
CA ARG A 220 -4.13 15.04 -10.52
C ARG A 220 -2.85 14.41 -11.02
N HIS A 221 -2.50 13.28 -10.46
CA HIS A 221 -1.42 12.50 -11.00
C HIS A 221 -1.83 12.02 -12.40
N GLU A 222 -1.22 12.59 -13.43
CA GLU A 222 -1.52 12.26 -14.83
C GLU A 222 -0.61 11.15 -15.35
N HIS A 223 0.68 11.23 -15.06
CA HIS A 223 1.70 10.33 -15.58
C HIS A 223 2.74 9.96 -14.53
N LEU A 224 3.24 8.72 -14.58
CA LEU A 224 4.36 8.28 -13.76
C LEU A 224 5.63 9.08 -14.10
N PRO A 225 6.43 9.49 -13.11
CA PRO A 225 7.70 10.15 -13.35
C PRO A 225 8.66 9.22 -14.11
N GLU A 226 9.69 9.78 -14.72
CA GLU A 226 10.76 8.98 -15.29
C GLU A 226 11.55 8.27 -14.18
N PRO A 227 12.02 7.02 -14.43
CA PRO A 227 12.92 6.35 -13.51
C PRO A 227 14.17 7.20 -13.27
N SER A 228 14.58 7.33 -12.01
CA SER A 228 15.72 8.17 -11.63
C SER A 228 16.98 7.79 -12.41
N ALA A 229 17.76 8.80 -12.80
CA ALA A 229 19.07 8.57 -13.43
C ALA A 229 19.95 7.73 -12.50
N GLY A 230 20.46 6.60 -13.01
CA GLY A 230 21.26 5.66 -12.23
C GLY A 230 20.48 4.52 -11.57
N LEU A 231 19.15 4.44 -11.72
CA LEU A 231 18.41 3.23 -11.33
C LEU A 231 18.87 2.02 -12.14
N GLY A 232 19.13 2.21 -13.44
CA GLY A 232 19.68 1.18 -14.32
C GLY A 232 21.00 0.60 -13.80
N ASP A 233 21.91 1.45 -13.34
CA ASP A 233 23.19 1.02 -12.74
C ASP A 233 22.99 0.21 -11.46
N LYS A 234 22.04 0.61 -10.60
CA LYS A 234 21.70 -0.11 -9.36
C LYS A 234 21.08 -1.47 -9.61
N LEU A 235 20.33 -1.60 -10.71
CA LEU A 235 19.66 -2.83 -11.12
C LEU A 235 20.47 -3.65 -12.12
N PHE A 236 21.59 -3.11 -12.63
CA PHE A 236 22.43 -3.71 -13.68
C PHE A 236 21.67 -3.96 -14.98
N VAL A 237 20.68 -3.11 -15.27
CA VAL A 237 19.87 -3.14 -16.50
C VAL A 237 20.04 -1.84 -17.29
N ASP A 238 19.56 -1.82 -18.53
CA ASP A 238 19.57 -0.60 -19.33
C ASP A 238 18.56 0.44 -18.82
N GLN A 239 18.97 1.71 -18.70
CA GLN A 239 18.09 2.78 -18.28
C GLN A 239 16.92 3.00 -19.27
N HIS A 240 17.18 2.87 -20.57
CA HIS A 240 16.16 3.01 -21.61
C HIS A 240 15.06 1.95 -21.46
N TRP A 241 15.45 0.70 -21.16
CA TRP A 241 14.50 -0.38 -20.89
C TRP A 241 13.59 -0.06 -19.67
N LEU A 242 14.13 0.57 -18.61
CA LEU A 242 13.31 1.00 -17.47
C LEU A 242 12.29 2.08 -17.86
N VAL A 243 12.67 2.99 -18.77
CA VAL A 243 11.75 4.01 -19.31
C VAL A 243 10.65 3.34 -20.12
N GLU A 244 10.97 2.39 -21.01
CA GLU A 244 9.96 1.62 -21.76
C GLU A 244 8.98 0.89 -20.84
N VAL A 245 9.48 0.26 -19.78
CA VAL A 245 8.63 -0.43 -18.79
C VAL A 245 7.73 0.55 -18.06
N ARG A 246 8.24 1.74 -17.69
CA ARG A 246 7.45 2.78 -17.07
C ARG A 246 6.35 3.29 -18.02
N ASP A 247 6.66 3.50 -19.29
CA ASP A 247 5.69 3.92 -20.31
C ASP A 247 4.57 2.90 -20.49
N LEU A 248 4.91 1.62 -20.57
CA LEU A 248 3.93 0.54 -20.61
C LEU A 248 3.05 0.49 -19.36
N LEU A 249 3.66 0.69 -18.17
CA LEU A 249 2.91 0.72 -16.91
C LEU A 249 2.00 1.96 -16.84
N ASP A 250 2.45 3.10 -17.30
CA ASP A 250 1.67 4.33 -17.29
C ASP A 250 0.48 4.27 -18.27
N GLU A 251 0.70 3.72 -19.48
CA GLU A 251 -0.36 3.52 -20.48
C GLU A 251 -1.40 2.51 -20.03
N ARG A 252 -0.96 1.32 -19.59
CA ARG A 252 -1.84 0.19 -19.29
C ARG A 252 -2.33 0.17 -17.85
N LYS A 253 -1.71 0.92 -16.94
CA LYS A 253 -1.94 0.94 -15.49
C LYS A 253 -1.66 -0.40 -14.79
N GLN A 254 -1.43 -1.48 -15.53
CA GLN A 254 -1.08 -2.81 -15.01
C GLN A 254 -0.10 -3.56 -15.91
N LEU A 255 0.87 -4.22 -15.29
CA LEU A 255 1.98 -4.92 -15.94
C LEU A 255 2.30 -6.23 -15.20
N ILE A 256 2.72 -7.26 -15.93
CA ILE A 256 3.22 -8.51 -15.35
C ILE A 256 4.65 -8.76 -15.88
N PHE A 257 5.61 -8.85 -14.94
CA PHE A 257 6.91 -9.44 -15.21
C PHE A 257 6.81 -10.95 -15.16
N TYR A 258 7.18 -11.63 -16.24
CA TYR A 258 7.14 -13.09 -16.31
C TYR A 258 8.46 -13.67 -16.81
N GLY A 259 8.70 -14.95 -16.55
CA GLY A 259 9.89 -15.66 -16.99
C GLY A 259 10.37 -16.70 -15.98
N PRO A 260 11.51 -17.35 -16.26
CA PRO A 260 12.07 -18.40 -15.43
C PRO A 260 12.46 -17.93 -14.01
N PRO A 261 12.65 -18.85 -13.06
CA PRO A 261 13.06 -18.50 -11.71
C PRO A 261 14.46 -17.87 -11.66
N GLY A 262 14.64 -16.91 -10.75
CA GLY A 262 15.94 -16.28 -10.55
C GLY A 262 16.31 -15.16 -11.51
N THR A 263 15.37 -14.67 -12.35
CA THR A 263 15.60 -13.55 -13.29
C THR A 263 15.47 -12.16 -12.64
N GLY A 264 15.04 -12.08 -11.37
CA GLY A 264 14.98 -10.82 -10.63
C GLY A 264 13.64 -10.09 -10.71
N LYS A 265 12.55 -10.73 -11.19
CA LYS A 265 11.21 -10.14 -11.38
C LYS A 265 10.72 -9.31 -10.19
N THR A 266 10.63 -9.93 -9.03
CA THR A 266 10.14 -9.28 -7.80
C THR A 266 11.07 -8.16 -7.33
N TRP A 267 12.38 -8.34 -7.48
CA TRP A 267 13.38 -7.32 -7.15
C TRP A 267 13.24 -6.07 -8.03
N ILE A 268 13.17 -6.25 -9.34
CA ILE A 268 12.99 -5.17 -10.32
C ILE A 268 11.66 -4.46 -10.05
N ALA A 269 10.56 -5.21 -9.88
CA ALA A 269 9.24 -4.65 -9.57
C ALA A 269 9.26 -3.74 -8.33
N GLN A 270 9.86 -4.20 -7.23
CA GLN A 270 9.96 -3.44 -5.98
C GLN A 270 10.82 -2.18 -6.13
N LYS A 271 11.98 -2.30 -6.79
CA LYS A 271 12.90 -1.16 -6.93
C LYS A 271 12.38 -0.11 -7.89
N LEU A 272 11.79 -0.54 -9.01
CA LEU A 272 11.17 0.36 -9.97
C LEU A 272 9.96 1.07 -9.33
N ALA A 273 9.05 0.34 -8.69
CA ALA A 273 7.90 0.94 -8.04
C ALA A 273 8.31 1.96 -6.95
N ALA A 274 9.28 1.60 -6.09
CA ALA A 274 9.75 2.51 -5.04
C ALA A 274 10.46 3.75 -5.60
N ASP A 275 11.11 3.65 -6.75
CA ASP A 275 11.75 4.79 -7.42
C ASP A 275 10.71 5.73 -8.06
N LEU A 276 9.66 5.16 -8.68
CA LEU A 276 8.62 5.93 -9.37
C LEU A 276 7.67 6.66 -8.42
N VAL A 277 7.27 6.04 -7.31
CA VAL A 277 6.20 6.60 -6.45
C VAL A 277 6.61 6.81 -4.99
N GLY A 278 7.80 6.35 -4.60
CA GLY A 278 8.25 6.34 -3.21
C GLY A 278 7.84 5.04 -2.47
N PRO A 279 8.65 4.60 -1.49
CA PRO A 279 8.45 3.31 -0.81
C PRO A 279 7.14 3.24 -0.01
N GLU A 280 6.65 4.37 0.53
CA GLU A 280 5.40 4.44 1.32
C GLU A 280 4.15 4.25 0.45
N GLN A 281 4.22 4.53 -0.85
CA GLN A 281 3.12 4.37 -1.82
C GLN A 281 3.07 2.98 -2.45
N VAL A 282 4.03 2.11 -2.10
CA VAL A 282 4.10 0.74 -2.62
C VAL A 282 3.52 -0.23 -1.60
N LYS A 283 2.64 -1.11 -2.06
CA LYS A 283 2.12 -2.25 -1.28
C LYS A 283 2.48 -3.56 -1.97
N LEU A 284 3.18 -4.43 -1.28
CA LEU A 284 3.47 -5.79 -1.74
C LEU A 284 2.50 -6.78 -1.11
N VAL A 285 1.95 -7.66 -1.92
CA VAL A 285 1.20 -8.86 -1.51
C VAL A 285 1.75 -10.06 -2.27
N GLN A 286 1.73 -11.24 -1.64
CA GLN A 286 2.12 -12.49 -2.29
C GLN A 286 0.92 -13.41 -2.39
N PHE A 287 0.63 -13.90 -3.60
CA PHE A 287 -0.48 -14.82 -3.81
C PHE A 287 -0.06 -16.27 -3.53
N HIS A 288 -1.02 -17.06 -3.04
CA HIS A 288 -0.90 -18.49 -2.81
C HIS A 288 -2.25 -19.18 -3.12
N PRO A 289 -2.30 -20.51 -3.30
CA PRO A 289 -3.52 -21.20 -3.75
C PRO A 289 -4.78 -20.98 -2.90
N ALA A 290 -4.61 -20.68 -1.61
CA ALA A 290 -5.72 -20.41 -0.69
C ALA A 290 -6.07 -18.91 -0.54
N TYR A 291 -5.47 -18.01 -1.36
CA TYR A 291 -5.74 -16.58 -1.29
C TYR A 291 -7.13 -16.28 -1.86
N THR A 292 -7.92 -15.51 -1.14
CA THR A 292 -9.34 -15.23 -1.48
C THR A 292 -9.62 -13.74 -1.66
N TYR A 293 -10.80 -13.41 -2.17
CA TYR A 293 -11.30 -12.04 -2.25
C TYR A 293 -11.33 -11.36 -0.87
N GLU A 294 -11.74 -12.10 0.16
CA GLU A 294 -11.82 -11.61 1.53
C GLU A 294 -10.44 -11.30 2.13
N ASP A 295 -9.37 -11.97 1.67
CA ASP A 295 -8.00 -11.67 2.08
C ASP A 295 -7.43 -10.48 1.32
N PHE A 296 -7.84 -10.31 0.06
CA PHE A 296 -7.29 -9.33 -0.85
C PHE A 296 -7.99 -7.97 -0.75
N PHE A 297 -9.30 -7.98 -0.81
CA PHE A 297 -10.09 -6.77 -0.94
C PHE A 297 -10.85 -6.43 0.34
N GLU A 298 -11.88 -7.17 0.69
CA GLU A 298 -12.63 -6.99 1.94
C GLU A 298 -13.44 -8.23 2.30
N GLY A 299 -13.62 -8.47 3.60
CA GLY A 299 -14.40 -9.61 4.07
C GLY A 299 -14.71 -9.54 5.55
N TYR A 300 -15.73 -10.28 5.96
CA TYR A 300 -16.09 -10.40 7.37
C TYR A 300 -15.07 -11.24 8.13
N ARG A 301 -14.56 -10.67 9.24
CA ARG A 301 -13.64 -11.35 10.14
C ARG A 301 -14.28 -11.52 11.52
N PRO A 302 -14.12 -12.68 12.16
CA PRO A 302 -14.63 -12.88 13.51
C PRO A 302 -13.89 -11.97 14.49
N MET A 303 -14.65 -11.38 15.40
CA MET A 303 -14.14 -10.59 16.52
C MET A 303 -14.76 -11.08 17.81
N ALA A 304 -14.08 -10.84 18.94
CA ALA A 304 -14.68 -11.11 20.25
C ALA A 304 -15.93 -10.25 20.39
N GLY A 305 -17.08 -10.88 20.62
CA GLY A 305 -18.32 -10.15 20.83
C GLY A 305 -18.30 -9.37 22.16
N ALA A 306 -19.19 -8.42 22.26
CA ALA A 306 -19.31 -7.55 23.44
C ALA A 306 -19.67 -8.31 24.73
N THR A 307 -20.27 -9.49 24.60
CA THR A 307 -20.62 -10.36 25.72
C THR A 307 -19.68 -11.57 25.73
N ALA A 308 -19.18 -11.96 26.90
CA ALA A 308 -18.31 -13.13 27.04
C ALA A 308 -18.97 -14.36 26.42
N GLY A 309 -18.27 -14.99 25.46
CA GLY A 309 -18.78 -16.17 24.73
C GLY A 309 -19.57 -15.89 23.45
N THR A 310 -19.80 -14.62 23.06
CA THR A 310 -20.39 -14.26 21.76
C THR A 310 -19.31 -13.95 20.73
N ILE A 311 -19.53 -14.36 19.47
CA ILE A 311 -18.68 -14.02 18.34
C ILE A 311 -19.43 -12.99 17.48
N GLY A 312 -18.83 -11.83 17.28
CA GLY A 312 -19.27 -10.85 16.29
C GLY A 312 -18.51 -10.99 14.98
N PHE A 313 -18.98 -10.32 13.94
CA PHE A 313 -18.28 -10.22 12.67
C PHE A 313 -18.11 -8.75 12.30
N GLU A 314 -16.91 -8.39 11.86
CA GLU A 314 -16.57 -7.06 11.40
C GLU A 314 -16.11 -7.14 9.94
N LEU A 315 -16.62 -6.25 9.08
CA LEU A 315 -16.11 -6.11 7.72
C LEU A 315 -14.75 -5.40 7.76
N ARG A 316 -13.70 -6.09 7.32
CA ARG A 316 -12.33 -5.55 7.28
C ARG A 316 -11.85 -5.39 5.85
N ALA A 317 -11.24 -4.23 5.61
CA ALA A 317 -10.56 -3.94 4.36
C ALA A 317 -9.24 -4.74 4.27
N GLY A 318 -9.08 -5.46 3.16
CA GLY A 318 -7.85 -6.13 2.78
C GLY A 318 -6.79 -5.14 2.23
N PRO A 319 -5.58 -5.63 1.90
CA PRO A 319 -4.47 -4.78 1.49
C PRO A 319 -4.76 -3.96 0.22
N PHE A 320 -5.53 -4.49 -0.72
CA PHE A 320 -5.88 -3.76 -1.94
C PHE A 320 -6.90 -2.65 -1.65
N ARG A 321 -7.97 -2.93 -0.90
CA ARG A 321 -8.96 -1.91 -0.50
C ARG A 321 -8.30 -0.77 0.28
N GLN A 322 -7.37 -1.08 1.19
CA GLN A 322 -6.60 -0.08 1.94
C GLN A 322 -5.79 0.82 1.00
N LEU A 323 -5.12 0.24 0.00
CA LEU A 323 -4.35 1.00 -0.97
C LEU A 323 -5.23 1.87 -1.86
N VAL A 324 -6.39 1.34 -2.31
CA VAL A 324 -7.39 2.11 -3.08
C VAL A 324 -7.88 3.32 -2.28
N ASN A 325 -8.20 3.13 -0.99
CA ASN A 325 -8.65 4.23 -0.14
C ASN A 325 -7.58 5.32 0.00
N ARG A 326 -6.31 4.94 0.14
CA ARG A 326 -5.19 5.89 0.16
C ARG A 326 -5.03 6.62 -1.18
N ALA A 327 -5.12 5.91 -2.30
CA ALA A 327 -5.03 6.49 -3.63
C ALA A 327 -6.16 7.49 -3.92
N ARG A 328 -7.37 7.23 -3.43
CA ARG A 328 -8.51 8.16 -3.51
C ARG A 328 -8.31 9.43 -2.67
N GLN A 329 -7.67 9.28 -1.49
CA GLN A 329 -7.38 10.41 -0.60
C GLN A 329 -6.24 11.31 -1.11
N HIS A 330 -5.33 10.78 -1.93
CA HIS A 330 -4.13 11.46 -2.43
C HIS A 330 -4.08 11.37 -3.96
N GLN A 331 -4.98 12.10 -4.64
CA GLN A 331 -5.10 12.04 -6.10
C GLN A 331 -3.91 12.67 -6.84
N ASP A 332 -3.11 13.44 -6.16
CA ASP A 332 -1.85 14.05 -6.62
C ASP A 332 -0.65 13.09 -6.59
N GLN A 333 -0.79 11.94 -5.95
CA GLN A 333 0.26 10.93 -5.79
C GLN A 333 -0.12 9.64 -6.50
N ALA A 334 0.88 8.94 -7.04
CA ALA A 334 0.71 7.61 -7.59
C ALA A 334 0.92 6.52 -6.52
N PHE A 335 0.20 5.42 -6.66
CA PHE A 335 0.28 4.25 -5.78
C PHE A 335 0.50 2.99 -6.61
N VAL A 336 1.33 2.07 -6.11
CA VAL A 336 1.62 0.81 -6.78
C VAL A 336 1.30 -0.38 -5.89
N LEU A 337 0.46 -1.29 -6.37
CA LEU A 337 0.29 -2.62 -5.82
C LEU A 337 1.23 -3.59 -6.54
N ILE A 338 2.08 -4.28 -5.80
CA ILE A 338 2.88 -5.39 -6.33
C ILE A 338 2.22 -6.69 -5.88
N ILE A 339 1.91 -7.57 -6.84
CA ILE A 339 1.37 -8.91 -6.61
C ILE A 339 2.44 -9.93 -7.01
N ASP A 340 3.12 -10.46 -6.02
CA ASP A 340 4.12 -11.51 -6.22
C ASP A 340 3.44 -12.86 -6.43
N GLU A 341 3.94 -13.68 -7.37
CA GLU A 341 3.37 -14.98 -7.75
C GLU A 341 1.88 -14.89 -8.15
N ILE A 342 1.55 -13.90 -9.00
CA ILE A 342 0.17 -13.58 -9.38
C ILE A 342 -0.61 -14.79 -9.92
N ASN A 343 0.04 -15.73 -10.60
CA ASN A 343 -0.55 -16.94 -11.16
C ASN A 343 -0.80 -18.06 -10.14
N ARG A 344 -0.34 -17.94 -8.88
CA ARG A 344 -0.56 -18.97 -7.85
C ARG A 344 -1.96 -18.97 -7.25
N ALA A 345 -2.73 -17.91 -7.40
CA ALA A 345 -4.13 -17.85 -6.99
C ALA A 345 -5.08 -17.89 -8.18
N ASN A 346 -6.32 -18.24 -7.94
CA ASN A 346 -7.39 -18.11 -8.93
C ASN A 346 -7.78 -16.62 -9.04
N LEU A 347 -7.26 -15.93 -10.06
CA LEU A 347 -7.40 -14.48 -10.22
C LEU A 347 -8.86 -14.03 -10.34
N ALA A 348 -9.69 -14.76 -11.09
CA ALA A 348 -11.11 -14.44 -11.22
C ALA A 348 -11.82 -14.49 -9.86
N LYS A 349 -11.44 -15.43 -9.00
CA LYS A 349 -11.99 -15.54 -7.64
C LYS A 349 -11.46 -14.45 -6.70
N VAL A 350 -10.17 -14.13 -6.80
CA VAL A 350 -9.52 -13.14 -5.90
C VAL A 350 -9.93 -11.71 -6.23
N PHE A 351 -10.06 -11.39 -7.53
CA PHE A 351 -10.48 -10.06 -7.96
C PHE A 351 -12.01 -9.89 -7.95
N GLY A 352 -12.78 -10.98 -8.15
CA GLY A 352 -14.24 -10.90 -8.22
C GLY A 352 -14.71 -9.84 -9.23
N GLU A 353 -15.60 -8.96 -8.80
CA GLU A 353 -16.15 -7.85 -9.58
C GLU A 353 -15.10 -6.78 -9.94
N LEU A 354 -14.03 -6.66 -9.15
CA LEU A 354 -12.93 -5.72 -9.42
C LEU A 354 -12.18 -6.05 -10.72
N TYR A 355 -12.31 -7.28 -11.18
CA TYR A 355 -11.72 -7.74 -12.43
C TYR A 355 -12.17 -6.91 -13.64
N PHE A 356 -13.43 -6.48 -13.64
CA PHE A 356 -13.99 -5.57 -14.64
C PHE A 356 -13.33 -4.19 -14.60
N LEU A 357 -13.08 -3.67 -13.41
CA LEU A 357 -12.51 -2.33 -13.20
C LEU A 357 -11.04 -2.20 -13.61
N LEU A 358 -10.31 -3.31 -13.78
CA LEU A 358 -8.96 -3.26 -14.35
C LEU A 358 -8.97 -2.72 -15.79
N GLU A 359 -10.04 -2.97 -16.55
CA GLU A 359 -10.20 -2.49 -17.93
C GLU A 359 -11.03 -1.19 -18.01
N TYR A 360 -12.08 -1.09 -17.17
CA TYR A 360 -13.05 0.01 -17.21
C TYR A 360 -13.03 0.82 -15.90
N ARG A 361 -11.94 1.55 -15.68
CA ARG A 361 -11.71 2.28 -14.41
C ARG A 361 -12.67 3.44 -14.15
N ASP A 362 -13.30 3.97 -15.21
CA ASP A 362 -14.28 5.05 -15.12
C ASP A 362 -15.70 4.52 -14.82
N GLN A 363 -15.89 3.20 -14.81
CA GLN A 363 -17.16 2.57 -14.47
C GLN A 363 -17.21 2.18 -13.00
N ALA A 364 -18.42 2.03 -12.48
CA ALA A 364 -18.66 1.60 -11.11
C ALA A 364 -19.19 0.16 -11.08
N VAL A 365 -18.88 -0.58 -10.03
CA VAL A 365 -19.41 -1.92 -9.76
C VAL A 365 -19.96 -1.98 -8.33
N ASP A 366 -20.97 -2.80 -8.13
CA ASP A 366 -21.45 -3.13 -6.79
C ASP A 366 -20.49 -4.13 -6.14
N LEU A 367 -20.18 -3.91 -4.87
CA LEU A 367 -19.29 -4.78 -4.12
C LEU A 367 -20.06 -5.88 -3.41
N LEU A 368 -19.43 -7.06 -3.25
CA LEU A 368 -20.06 -8.22 -2.65
C LEU A 368 -20.45 -8.01 -1.17
N TYR A 369 -19.65 -7.28 -0.40
CA TYR A 369 -19.81 -7.13 1.05
C TYR A 369 -20.16 -5.73 1.51
N SER A 370 -19.80 -4.70 0.78
CA SER A 370 -20.11 -3.32 1.10
C SER A 370 -21.01 -2.71 0.01
N SER A 371 -21.96 -1.88 0.44
CA SER A 371 -22.78 -1.09 -0.47
C SER A 371 -22.24 0.35 -0.47
N ASP A 372 -21.50 0.71 -1.51
CA ASP A 372 -21.27 2.12 -1.84
C ASP A 372 -22.47 2.56 -2.70
N GLU A 373 -23.25 3.54 -2.27
CA GLU A 373 -24.50 3.96 -2.97
C GLU A 373 -24.27 4.40 -4.43
N GLU A 374 -23.04 4.81 -4.77
CA GLU A 374 -22.62 5.20 -6.13
C GLU A 374 -21.82 4.12 -6.86
N GLY A 375 -21.67 2.93 -6.26
CA GLY A 375 -20.80 1.87 -6.75
C GLY A 375 -19.32 2.14 -6.49
N PHE A 376 -18.50 1.10 -6.67
CA PHE A 376 -17.06 1.15 -6.44
C PHE A 376 -16.30 1.34 -7.75
N THR A 377 -15.36 2.30 -7.79
CA THR A 377 -14.48 2.58 -8.94
C THR A 377 -13.00 2.40 -8.56
N LEU A 378 -12.12 2.13 -9.51
CA LEU A 378 -10.67 2.15 -9.28
C LEU A 378 -10.08 3.52 -9.64
N PRO A 379 -9.30 4.14 -8.75
CA PRO A 379 -8.68 5.44 -9.02
C PRO A 379 -7.61 5.35 -10.11
N LYS A 380 -7.47 6.41 -10.93
CA LYS A 380 -6.54 6.46 -12.07
C LYS A 380 -5.07 6.48 -11.68
N ASN A 381 -4.77 6.97 -10.46
CA ASN A 381 -3.43 7.05 -9.88
C ASN A 381 -2.95 5.75 -9.21
N LEU A 382 -3.69 4.64 -9.39
CA LEU A 382 -3.34 3.32 -8.85
C LEU A 382 -2.81 2.43 -9.97
N TYR A 383 -1.64 1.85 -9.77
CA TYR A 383 -0.95 0.96 -10.69
C TYR A 383 -0.79 -0.43 -10.10
N VAL A 384 -0.71 -1.46 -10.94
CA VAL A 384 -0.54 -2.85 -10.50
C VAL A 384 0.64 -3.47 -11.24
N ILE A 385 1.57 -4.08 -10.50
CA ILE A 385 2.69 -4.86 -11.06
C ILE A 385 2.57 -6.29 -10.55
N GLY A 386 2.32 -7.24 -11.45
CA GLY A 386 2.36 -8.67 -11.15
C GLY A 386 3.75 -9.25 -11.40
N THR A 387 4.11 -10.33 -10.69
CA THR A 387 5.24 -11.19 -11.05
C THR A 387 4.77 -12.63 -11.22
N MET A 388 5.34 -13.35 -12.18
CA MET A 388 4.93 -14.71 -12.51
C MET A 388 6.11 -15.57 -12.90
N ASN A 389 6.24 -16.74 -12.30
CA ASN A 389 7.19 -17.77 -12.71
C ASN A 389 6.58 -18.65 -13.81
N THR A 390 7.31 -18.83 -14.93
CA THR A 390 6.85 -19.66 -16.04
C THR A 390 7.13 -21.15 -15.83
N ALA A 391 8.14 -21.49 -15.03
CA ALA A 391 8.50 -22.88 -14.73
C ALA A 391 7.40 -23.65 -13.97
N ASP A 392 6.52 -22.98 -13.25
CA ASP A 392 5.48 -23.60 -12.43
C ASP A 392 4.29 -24.08 -13.29
N ARG A 393 4.43 -25.18 -14.01
CA ARG A 393 3.38 -25.74 -14.91
C ARG A 393 2.14 -26.27 -14.18
N SER A 394 2.23 -26.51 -12.87
CA SER A 394 1.09 -26.94 -12.05
C SER A 394 0.09 -25.85 -11.74
N ILE A 395 0.39 -24.61 -12.12
CA ILE A 395 -0.39 -23.42 -11.81
C ILE A 395 -1.25 -23.02 -13.00
N ALA A 396 -2.44 -22.47 -12.73
CA ALA A 396 -3.38 -22.08 -13.76
C ALA A 396 -2.74 -21.09 -14.75
N LEU A 397 -2.86 -21.39 -16.04
CA LEU A 397 -2.55 -20.41 -17.08
C LEU A 397 -3.45 -19.18 -16.87
N LEU A 398 -2.85 -18.01 -16.99
CA LEU A 398 -3.64 -16.78 -17.02
C LEU A 398 -4.66 -16.86 -18.15
N ASP A 399 -5.91 -16.57 -17.84
CA ASP A 399 -6.97 -16.60 -18.83
C ASP A 399 -6.75 -15.52 -19.93
N ALA A 400 -7.44 -15.67 -21.04
CA ALA A 400 -7.31 -14.74 -22.18
C ALA A 400 -7.75 -13.31 -21.81
N ALA A 401 -8.65 -13.17 -20.83
CA ALA A 401 -9.15 -11.90 -20.38
C ALA A 401 -8.10 -11.13 -19.56
N MET A 402 -7.32 -11.83 -18.70
CA MET A 402 -6.18 -11.23 -18.01
C MET A 402 -5.06 -10.83 -18.97
N ARG A 403 -4.76 -11.69 -19.95
CA ARG A 403 -3.74 -11.38 -20.96
C ARG A 403 -4.02 -10.09 -21.72
N ARG A 404 -5.28 -9.75 -21.92
CA ARG A 404 -5.69 -8.51 -22.58
C ARG A 404 -5.55 -7.29 -21.68
N ARG A 405 -5.71 -7.44 -20.36
CA ARG A 405 -5.74 -6.33 -19.39
C ARG A 405 -4.36 -5.91 -18.90
N PHE A 406 -3.39 -6.81 -18.90
CA PHE A 406 -2.04 -6.53 -18.44
C PHE A 406 -1.07 -6.40 -19.62
N ALA A 407 -0.09 -5.50 -19.50
CA ALA A 407 1.11 -5.56 -20.32
C ALA A 407 2.02 -6.68 -19.80
N PHE A 408 2.61 -7.46 -20.69
CA PHE A 408 3.50 -8.56 -20.32
C PHE A 408 4.94 -8.23 -20.71
N VAL A 409 5.82 -8.24 -19.72
CA VAL A 409 7.26 -7.98 -19.90
C VAL A 409 8.03 -9.23 -19.52
N GLU A 410 8.69 -9.83 -20.52
CA GLU A 410 9.49 -11.03 -20.34
C GLU A 410 10.85 -10.70 -19.70
N LEU A 411 11.24 -11.46 -18.69
CA LEU A 411 12.57 -11.46 -18.11
C LEU A 411 13.20 -12.84 -18.32
N SER A 412 13.71 -13.06 -19.55
CA SER A 412 14.35 -14.30 -19.94
C SER A 412 15.87 -14.18 -19.88
N PRO A 413 16.60 -15.22 -19.42
CA PRO A 413 18.06 -15.22 -19.41
C PRO A 413 18.70 -15.06 -20.79
N ASP A 414 17.95 -15.30 -21.87
CA ASP A 414 18.46 -15.19 -23.25
C ASP A 414 18.28 -13.82 -23.89
N GLN A 415 17.47 -12.98 -23.26
CA GLN A 415 17.10 -11.67 -23.80
C GLN A 415 17.52 -10.54 -22.85
N GLU A 416 17.76 -9.37 -23.42
CA GLU A 416 17.98 -8.17 -22.61
C GLU A 416 16.66 -7.80 -21.89
N PRO A 417 16.74 -7.30 -20.66
CA PRO A 417 17.96 -6.89 -19.94
C PRO A 417 18.62 -8.03 -19.14
N THR A 418 18.01 -9.19 -19.00
CA THR A 418 18.45 -10.27 -18.10
C THR A 418 19.73 -10.95 -18.59
N ARG A 419 19.91 -11.07 -19.91
CA ARG A 419 21.07 -11.72 -20.52
C ARG A 419 22.40 -11.11 -20.09
N SER A 420 22.51 -9.80 -20.10
CA SER A 420 23.75 -9.09 -19.74
C SER A 420 23.88 -8.81 -18.25
N LEU A 421 22.82 -9.05 -17.45
CA LEU A 421 22.72 -8.61 -16.05
C LEU A 421 23.84 -9.18 -15.17
N LEU A 422 24.12 -10.50 -15.26
CA LEU A 422 25.18 -11.12 -14.46
C LEU A 422 26.56 -10.61 -14.86
N GLY A 423 26.80 -10.38 -16.15
CA GLY A 423 28.06 -9.82 -16.66
C GLY A 423 28.28 -8.38 -16.13
N ARG A 424 27.27 -7.52 -16.24
CA ARG A 424 27.32 -6.15 -15.70
C ARG A 424 27.58 -6.14 -14.18
N TRP A 425 26.88 -7.00 -13.44
CA TRP A 425 27.05 -7.15 -12.00
C TRP A 425 28.46 -7.65 -11.65
N SER A 426 28.96 -8.70 -12.33
CA SER A 426 30.31 -9.24 -12.10
C SER A 426 31.39 -8.21 -12.39
N ASN A 427 31.25 -7.45 -13.49
CA ASN A 427 32.20 -6.39 -13.85
C ASN A 427 32.21 -5.27 -12.81
N HIS A 428 31.04 -4.84 -12.31
CA HIS A 428 30.93 -3.83 -11.28
C HIS A 428 31.72 -4.20 -10.00
N TYR A 429 31.71 -5.47 -9.63
CA TYR A 429 32.41 -5.98 -8.45
C TYR A 429 33.81 -6.57 -8.76
N GLY A 430 34.30 -6.47 -10.00
CA GLY A 430 35.63 -6.97 -10.39
C GLY A 430 35.76 -8.50 -10.33
N LEU A 431 34.67 -9.25 -10.58
CA LEU A 431 34.61 -10.70 -10.40
C LEU A 431 34.89 -11.51 -11.69
N GLY A 432 35.18 -10.85 -12.81
CA GLY A 432 35.41 -11.49 -14.10
C GLY A 432 34.14 -12.06 -14.75
N SER A 433 34.31 -12.77 -15.88
CA SER A 433 33.19 -13.27 -16.70
C SER A 433 32.76 -14.71 -16.40
N VAL A 434 33.56 -15.48 -15.65
CA VAL A 434 33.37 -16.94 -15.49
C VAL A 434 31.95 -17.34 -15.11
N ALA A 435 31.31 -16.60 -14.18
CA ALA A 435 29.94 -16.92 -13.77
C ALA A 435 28.91 -16.62 -14.87
N ALA A 436 29.10 -15.55 -15.64
CA ALA A 436 28.23 -15.20 -16.75
C ALA A 436 28.36 -16.21 -17.89
N ASP A 437 29.60 -16.59 -18.25
CA ASP A 437 29.88 -17.60 -19.27
C ASP A 437 29.34 -18.97 -18.86
N LEU A 438 29.50 -19.34 -17.59
CA LEU A 438 28.96 -20.60 -17.05
C LEU A 438 27.43 -20.61 -17.09
N LEU A 439 26.76 -19.52 -16.72
CA LEU A 439 25.30 -19.41 -16.79
C LEU A 439 24.82 -19.49 -18.25
N ALA A 440 25.48 -18.82 -19.17
CA ALA A 440 25.16 -18.86 -20.60
C ALA A 440 25.28 -20.29 -21.14
N GLU A 441 26.40 -21.01 -20.85
CA GLU A 441 26.61 -22.39 -21.27
C GLU A 441 25.59 -23.35 -20.61
N LEU A 442 25.26 -23.14 -19.32
CA LEU A 442 24.23 -23.94 -18.66
C LEU A 442 22.87 -23.78 -19.38
N ASN A 443 22.44 -22.54 -19.59
CA ASN A 443 21.16 -22.25 -20.26
C ASN A 443 21.10 -22.74 -21.68
N ARG A 444 22.23 -22.76 -22.41
CA ARG A 444 22.33 -23.36 -23.73
C ARG A 444 22.05 -24.87 -23.74
N ARG A 445 22.35 -25.56 -22.63
CA ARG A 445 22.08 -27.01 -22.48
C ARG A 445 20.65 -27.31 -21.98
N ILE A 446 19.89 -26.33 -21.53
CA ILE A 446 18.50 -26.48 -21.12
C ILE A 446 17.63 -26.27 -22.36
N ASP A 447 16.94 -27.32 -22.79
CA ASP A 447 16.14 -27.31 -24.01
C ASP A 447 14.87 -26.46 -23.87
N ASP A 448 14.24 -26.49 -22.69
CA ASP A 448 12.99 -25.76 -22.42
C ASP A 448 13.28 -24.35 -21.84
N PRO A 449 12.90 -23.28 -22.58
CA PRO A 449 13.16 -21.90 -22.14
C PRO A 449 12.58 -21.54 -20.76
N ASP A 450 11.44 -22.14 -20.39
CA ASP A 450 10.76 -21.85 -19.13
C ASP A 450 11.54 -22.34 -17.89
N PHE A 451 12.46 -23.29 -18.09
CA PHE A 451 13.29 -23.87 -17.02
C PHE A 451 14.73 -23.35 -16.99
N ARG A 452 15.06 -22.37 -17.82
CA ARG A 452 16.37 -21.73 -17.79
C ARG A 452 16.61 -21.05 -16.45
N ILE A 453 17.86 -20.99 -16.07
CA ILE A 453 18.28 -20.50 -14.75
C ILE A 453 18.58 -19.00 -14.84
N GLY A 454 17.99 -18.21 -13.95
CA GLY A 454 18.25 -16.77 -13.88
C GLY A 454 19.56 -16.42 -13.17
N PRO A 455 20.06 -15.18 -13.34
CA PRO A 455 21.36 -14.73 -12.83
C PRO A 455 21.43 -14.66 -11.29
N SER A 456 20.32 -14.50 -10.59
CA SER A 456 20.30 -14.26 -9.13
C SER A 456 20.88 -15.41 -8.30
N TYR A 457 20.95 -16.62 -8.84
CA TYR A 457 21.60 -17.74 -8.18
C TYR A 457 23.10 -17.51 -7.97
N PHE A 458 23.73 -16.71 -8.81
CA PHE A 458 25.15 -16.35 -8.76
C PHE A 458 25.41 -15.00 -8.08
N MET A 459 24.39 -14.13 -7.96
CA MET A 459 24.54 -12.74 -7.49
C MET A 459 24.43 -12.60 -5.94
N LYS A 460 24.83 -13.62 -5.19
CA LYS A 460 24.66 -13.61 -3.71
C LYS A 460 25.81 -13.00 -2.94
N ARG A 461 26.99 -12.84 -3.53
CA ARG A 461 28.22 -12.41 -2.86
C ARG A 461 29.07 -11.53 -3.77
N THR A 462 29.72 -10.51 -3.19
CA THR A 462 30.50 -9.49 -3.91
C THR A 462 31.98 -9.45 -3.54
N GLY A 463 32.48 -10.41 -2.72
CA GLY A 463 33.90 -10.47 -2.36
C GLY A 463 34.75 -11.19 -3.42
N PRO A 464 36.10 -11.04 -3.39
CA PRO A 464 37.02 -11.59 -4.36
C PRO A 464 36.89 -13.12 -4.53
N ASP A 465 36.44 -13.80 -3.49
CA ASP A 465 36.18 -15.25 -3.53
C ASP A 465 34.73 -15.62 -3.89
N ALA A 466 33.95 -14.72 -4.47
CA ALA A 466 32.52 -14.96 -4.75
C ALA A 466 32.32 -16.21 -5.61
N PHE A 467 33.22 -16.44 -6.57
CA PHE A 467 33.24 -17.57 -7.51
C PHE A 467 34.42 -18.52 -7.29
N ALA A 468 35.00 -18.58 -6.08
CA ALA A 468 35.97 -19.61 -5.74
C ALA A 468 35.41 -21.02 -6.02
N PRO A 469 36.23 -21.98 -6.48
CA PRO A 469 35.76 -23.29 -6.95
C PRO A 469 34.85 -24.01 -5.95
N ASP A 470 35.22 -24.03 -4.67
CA ASP A 470 34.46 -24.65 -3.59
C ASP A 470 33.09 -23.99 -3.34
N ARG A 471 33.01 -22.67 -3.53
CA ARG A 471 31.78 -21.90 -3.39
C ARG A 471 30.86 -22.08 -4.59
N LEU A 472 31.43 -22.08 -5.78
CA LEU A 472 30.71 -22.34 -7.02
C LEU A 472 30.12 -23.76 -7.00
N GLU A 473 30.93 -24.77 -6.61
CA GLU A 473 30.47 -26.15 -6.45
C GLU A 473 29.35 -26.28 -5.42
N ARG A 474 29.46 -25.56 -4.29
CA ARG A 474 28.40 -25.53 -3.29
C ARG A 474 27.09 -24.96 -3.87
N THR A 475 27.15 -23.81 -4.55
CA THR A 475 25.99 -23.21 -5.20
C THR A 475 25.38 -24.15 -6.22
N TRP A 476 26.23 -24.82 -7.00
CA TRP A 476 25.82 -25.79 -7.99
C TRP A 476 25.04 -26.95 -7.34
N ARG A 477 25.64 -27.59 -6.36
CA ARG A 477 25.07 -28.76 -5.67
C ARG A 477 23.80 -28.44 -4.88
N THR A 478 23.73 -27.25 -4.25
CA THR A 478 22.63 -26.93 -3.31
C THR A 478 21.52 -26.09 -3.93
N SER A 479 21.73 -25.50 -5.09
CA SER A 479 20.75 -24.60 -5.71
C SER A 479 20.45 -24.93 -7.16
N ILE A 480 21.46 -25.20 -7.98
CA ILE A 480 21.29 -25.44 -9.43
C ILE A 480 20.84 -26.88 -9.71
N LEU A 481 21.59 -27.87 -9.22
CA LEU A 481 21.25 -29.28 -9.47
C LEU A 481 19.87 -29.68 -8.99
N PRO A 482 19.39 -29.27 -7.79
CA PRO A 482 18.04 -29.61 -7.34
C PRO A 482 16.95 -29.10 -8.28
N LEU A 483 17.09 -27.88 -8.82
CA LEU A 483 16.15 -27.33 -9.79
C LEU A 483 16.12 -28.14 -11.10
N LEU A 484 17.31 -28.51 -11.59
CA LEU A 484 17.42 -29.32 -12.79
C LEU A 484 16.88 -30.73 -12.58
N GLN A 485 17.07 -31.31 -11.39
CA GLN A 485 16.51 -32.61 -11.01
C GLN A 485 14.98 -32.58 -10.99
N GLU A 486 14.39 -31.50 -10.45
CA GLU A 486 12.95 -31.31 -10.45
C GLU A 486 12.41 -31.17 -11.88
N HIS A 487 13.10 -30.40 -12.73
CA HIS A 487 12.73 -30.25 -14.13
C HIS A 487 12.76 -31.56 -14.91
N HIS A 488 13.81 -32.37 -14.71
CA HIS A 488 14.01 -33.67 -15.37
C HIS A 488 13.52 -34.85 -14.51
N TYR A 489 12.47 -34.65 -13.71
CA TYR A 489 11.92 -35.70 -12.88
C TYR A 489 11.61 -36.97 -13.66
N GLY A 490 12.15 -38.14 -13.20
CA GLY A 490 12.05 -39.41 -13.88
C GLY A 490 13.01 -39.65 -15.06
N GLN A 491 13.79 -38.64 -15.48
CA GLN A 491 14.77 -38.74 -16.58
C GLN A 491 16.18 -38.29 -16.15
N TRP A 492 16.37 -37.97 -14.88
CA TRP A 492 17.59 -37.36 -14.37
C TRP A 492 18.85 -38.16 -14.71
N ASP A 493 18.84 -39.48 -14.52
CA ASP A 493 20.01 -40.35 -14.78
C ASP A 493 20.51 -40.26 -16.25
N GLN A 494 19.60 -39.98 -17.18
CA GLN A 494 19.93 -39.84 -18.59
C GLN A 494 20.58 -38.49 -18.94
N VAL A 495 20.25 -37.46 -18.20
CA VAL A 495 20.67 -36.08 -18.47
C VAL A 495 21.69 -35.50 -17.49
N ALA A 496 21.91 -36.15 -16.36
CA ALA A 496 22.77 -35.65 -15.27
C ALA A 496 24.17 -35.28 -15.72
N SER A 497 24.77 -36.07 -16.65
CA SER A 497 26.10 -35.80 -17.21
C SER A 497 26.18 -34.47 -17.94
N ARG A 498 25.08 -33.98 -18.56
CA ARG A 498 25.01 -32.69 -19.27
C ARG A 498 25.23 -31.51 -18.32
N TYR A 499 24.89 -31.66 -17.04
CA TYR A 499 24.85 -30.59 -16.05
C TYR A 499 25.97 -30.71 -15.01
N GLN A 500 26.98 -31.54 -15.23
CA GLN A 500 28.15 -31.59 -14.35
C GLN A 500 28.97 -30.30 -14.45
N LEU A 501 29.26 -29.66 -13.33
CA LEU A 501 29.98 -28.40 -13.26
C LEU A 501 31.32 -28.46 -14.01
N GLY A 502 32.11 -29.52 -13.79
CA GLY A 502 33.40 -29.71 -14.49
C GLY A 502 33.28 -29.77 -15.99
N SER A 503 32.19 -30.36 -16.54
CA SER A 503 31.92 -30.40 -17.98
C SER A 503 31.61 -28.99 -18.55
N LEU A 504 30.87 -28.16 -17.82
CA LEU A 504 30.56 -26.80 -18.22
C LEU A 504 31.79 -25.90 -18.12
N LEU A 505 32.58 -26.00 -17.05
CA LEU A 505 33.82 -25.23 -16.89
C LEU A 505 34.83 -25.55 -17.99
N LYS A 506 34.95 -26.83 -18.41
CA LYS A 506 35.77 -27.21 -19.56
C LYS A 506 35.27 -26.59 -20.87
N ALA A 507 33.95 -26.46 -21.06
CA ALA A 507 33.37 -25.91 -22.27
C ALA A 507 33.57 -24.39 -22.42
N ILE A 508 33.70 -23.65 -21.29
CA ILE A 508 33.93 -22.21 -21.29
C ILE A 508 35.42 -21.83 -21.16
N ALA A 509 36.31 -22.81 -20.92
CA ALA A 509 37.76 -22.54 -20.86
C ALA A 509 38.26 -22.06 -22.21
N PRO A 510 39.12 -21.01 -22.29
CA PRO A 510 39.70 -20.56 -23.52
C PRO A 510 40.53 -21.72 -24.14
N GLU A 511 40.44 -21.88 -25.46
CA GLU A 511 41.25 -22.87 -26.21
C GLU A 511 42.74 -22.63 -25.93
N GLY A 512 43.40 -23.56 -25.24
CA GLY A 512 44.83 -23.49 -24.93
C GLY A 512 45.18 -23.42 -23.43
N SER A 513 44.20 -23.39 -22.50
CA SER A 513 44.51 -23.56 -21.08
C SER A 513 44.84 -25.02 -20.76
N PRO A 514 45.96 -25.32 -20.06
CA PRO A 514 46.24 -26.69 -19.61
C PRO A 514 45.10 -27.15 -18.69
N ALA A 515 44.67 -28.40 -18.90
CA ALA A 515 43.68 -29.03 -18.02
C ALA A 515 44.18 -28.96 -16.58
N PRO A 516 43.30 -28.62 -15.60
CA PRO A 516 43.68 -28.72 -14.21
C PRO A 516 44.11 -30.18 -13.93
N ASP A 517 45.28 -30.34 -13.36
CA ASP A 517 45.85 -31.63 -12.96
C ASP A 517 44.79 -32.39 -12.19
N GLU A 518 44.44 -33.60 -12.65
CA GLU A 518 43.64 -34.53 -11.83
C GLU A 518 44.40 -34.73 -10.53
N PRO A 519 43.76 -34.67 -9.36
CA PRO A 519 44.42 -34.99 -8.09
C PRO A 519 44.97 -36.41 -8.20
N ASP A 520 46.30 -36.50 -8.09
CA ASP A 520 47.07 -37.75 -8.05
C ASP A 520 46.47 -38.63 -6.95
N VAL A 521 45.73 -39.65 -7.33
CA VAL A 521 45.22 -40.68 -6.44
C VAL A 521 46.44 -41.50 -6.06
N PRO A 522 46.92 -41.49 -4.82
CA PRO A 522 48.05 -42.33 -4.41
C PRO A 522 47.70 -43.78 -4.68
N GLY A 523 48.40 -44.40 -5.64
CA GLY A 523 48.26 -45.79 -5.98
C GLY A 523 48.54 -46.67 -4.75
N ASP A 524 47.52 -47.36 -4.29
CA ASP A 524 47.60 -48.40 -3.27
C ASP A 524 48.45 -49.56 -3.81
N ARG A 525 49.76 -49.51 -3.46
CA ARG A 525 50.65 -50.67 -3.56
C ARG A 525 50.58 -51.44 -2.26
N SER A 526 49.53 -52.25 -2.07
CA SER A 526 49.52 -53.32 -1.11
C SER A 526 49.46 -54.66 -1.88
N ALA A 527 50.64 -55.30 -1.96
CA ALA A 527 50.76 -56.66 -2.37
C ALA A 527 50.03 -57.57 -1.36
N GLU A 528 49.05 -58.30 -1.85
CA GLU A 528 48.45 -59.43 -1.06
C GLU A 528 49.41 -60.56 -0.97
N PRO A 529 49.64 -61.19 0.21
CA PRO A 529 50.20 -62.49 0.32
C PRO A 529 49.06 -63.53 0.17
N THR A 530 49.31 -64.52 -0.70
CA THR A 530 48.50 -65.71 -0.98
C THR A 530 48.31 -66.55 0.27
N PRO A 531 47.09 -66.95 0.65
CA PRO A 531 46.89 -67.92 1.70
C PRO A 531 47.04 -69.36 1.18
N PRO A 532 47.48 -70.36 2.05
CA PRO A 532 47.69 -71.73 1.63
C PRO A 532 46.38 -72.52 1.52
N GLU A 533 46.39 -73.43 0.56
CA GLU A 533 45.39 -74.42 0.24
C GLU A 533 45.06 -75.37 1.41
N VAL A 534 43.80 -75.48 1.79
CA VAL A 534 43.32 -76.52 2.75
C VAL A 534 42.29 -77.38 2.03
N GLN A 535 42.56 -78.65 2.00
CA GLN A 535 41.72 -79.71 1.44
C GLN A 535 40.47 -80.03 2.27
N PRO A 536 39.42 -80.60 1.65
CA PRO A 536 38.09 -80.76 2.28
C PRO A 536 37.99 -82.02 3.12
N GLY A 537 37.54 -81.93 4.33
CA GLY A 537 37.11 -83.00 5.22
C GLY A 537 35.59 -83.14 5.21
N ALA A 538 35.18 -84.42 5.14
CA ALA A 538 33.80 -84.88 4.98
C ALA A 538 32.89 -84.68 6.19
N PRO A 539 31.57 -84.94 6.08
CA PRO A 539 30.52 -84.38 6.96
C PRO A 539 30.22 -85.27 8.20
N SER A 540 29.75 -84.67 9.25
CA SER A 540 29.05 -85.36 10.34
C SER A 540 27.78 -84.62 10.73
N ASP A 541 26.79 -85.34 10.63
CA ASP A 541 25.38 -85.39 10.97
C ASP A 541 25.05 -85.03 12.43
N SER A 542 23.79 -84.70 12.62
CA SER A 542 22.97 -84.55 13.83
C SER A 542 22.70 -83.06 14.23
N GLY A 543 21.48 -82.62 14.34
CA GLY A 543 20.25 -83.22 14.78
C GLY A 543 19.55 -82.20 15.64
N ALA A 544 18.35 -81.92 15.30
CA ALA A 544 17.17 -81.60 16.13
C ALA A 544 17.13 -80.38 17.11
N ASP A 545 16.05 -79.71 16.98
CA ASP A 545 15.13 -79.15 18.00
C ASP A 545 15.46 -77.79 18.70
N ALA A 546 14.69 -76.83 18.41
CA ALA A 546 13.59 -76.16 19.08
C ALA A 546 13.41 -74.73 18.49
#